data_5752f9b51157e325d8f4039ffc20d4ae
#
_entry.id   5752f9b51157e325d8f4039ffc20d4ae
#
_cell.length_a   1.000
_cell.length_b   1.000
_cell.length_c   1.000
_cell.angle_alpha   90.00
_cell.angle_beta   90.00
_cell.angle_gamma   90.00
#
_symmetry.space_group_name_H-M   'P 1'
#
loop_
_entity.id
_entity.type
_entity.pdbx_description
1 polymer ?
#
loop_
_entity_poly.entity_id
_entity_poly.type
_entity_poly.pdbx_seq_one_letter_code
_entity_poly.pdbx_strand_id
1 'polypeptide(L)'
;MRMNAVLSNPKHPEYGQFTVPLPIPHNQYDGIMEALNAMDMGDPLARDCQMDEILGEYPILKRLEGKPVNIDELDYLAKRLDSFCYAQEGAQFQGAAVSYDYSDMTDLINLTFSCQQVTVITDFSDLEQVGRDHYMVLNGGCASKEELDALDGYETALLLIDEGNGVITPYGVVYDNGMRLSQLYDGRHFPQYFYEPPLLTLTVQQSKDAPXXXXXXXXXXXSISSVPWFGQGSLIRRI
;
A
#
# COMPACT_ATOMS: atom_id res chain seq x y z
N MET A 1 9.05 -0.63 -2.89
CA MET A 1 8.89 -0.09 -1.52
C MET A 1 9.85 -0.79 -0.55
N ARG A 2 10.45 -0.06 0.38
CA ARG A 2 11.27 -0.66 1.44
C ARG A 2 10.78 -0.16 2.79
N MET A 3 10.51 -1.09 3.67
CA MET A 3 10.00 -0.79 5.00
C MET A 3 10.60 -1.79 5.98
N ASN A 4 10.87 -1.36 7.20
CA ASN A 4 11.40 -2.22 8.25
C ASN A 4 10.61 -2.00 9.52
N ALA A 5 10.25 -3.08 10.19
CA ALA A 5 9.60 -3.03 11.49
C ALA A 5 10.53 -3.58 12.54
N VAL A 6 10.70 -2.83 13.63
CA VAL A 6 11.48 -3.28 14.80
C VAL A 6 10.49 -3.81 15.82
N LEU A 7 10.59 -5.11 16.11
CA LEU A 7 9.63 -5.83 16.95
C LEU A 7 10.33 -6.36 18.21
N SER A 8 9.57 -6.45 19.29
CA SER A 8 10.05 -7.05 20.54
C SER A 8 8.90 -7.79 21.21
N ASN A 9 9.28 -8.61 22.20
CA ASN A 9 8.30 -9.32 23.03
C ASN A 9 8.24 -8.62 24.39
N PRO A 10 7.14 -7.93 24.71
CA PRO A 10 7.05 -7.20 25.97
C PRO A 10 7.08 -8.10 27.21
N LYS A 11 6.77 -9.39 27.05
CA LYS A 11 6.86 -10.38 28.14
C LYS A 11 8.29 -10.83 28.41
N HIS A 12 9.19 -10.64 27.43
CA HIS A 12 10.56 -11.10 27.47
C HIS A 12 11.53 -10.00 26.99
N PRO A 13 11.64 -8.90 27.73
CA PRO A 13 12.53 -7.82 27.30
C PRO A 13 14.00 -8.24 27.18
N GLU A 14 14.39 -9.33 27.85
CA GLU A 14 15.74 -9.88 27.77
C GLU A 14 16.08 -10.44 26.38
N TYR A 15 15.07 -10.71 25.54
CA TYR A 15 15.32 -11.19 24.17
C TYR A 15 15.69 -10.04 23.21
N GLY A 16 15.48 -8.78 23.61
CA GLY A 16 15.82 -7.63 22.78
C GLY A 16 14.84 -7.40 21.65
N GLN A 17 15.36 -6.94 20.52
CA GLN A 17 14.55 -6.53 19.35
C GLN A 17 14.98 -7.32 18.11
N PHE A 18 14.04 -7.48 17.19
CA PHE A 18 14.30 -8.09 15.90
C PHE A 18 13.74 -7.19 14.79
N THR A 19 14.54 -6.90 13.77
CA THR A 19 14.13 -6.06 12.64
C THR A 19 13.65 -6.94 11.48
N VAL A 20 12.42 -6.72 11.04
CA VAL A 20 11.78 -7.49 9.97
C VAL A 20 11.68 -6.60 8.73
N PRO A 21 12.26 -7.03 7.59
CA PRO A 21 12.05 -6.32 6.33
C PRO A 21 10.63 -6.57 5.82
N LEU A 22 9.99 -5.52 5.30
CA LEU A 22 8.59 -5.60 4.83
C LEU A 22 8.47 -5.02 3.42
N PRO A 23 7.69 -5.63 2.52
CA PRO A 23 7.10 -6.97 2.69
C PRO A 23 8.17 -8.02 2.91
N ILE A 24 7.84 -9.06 3.68
CA ILE A 24 8.82 -10.12 4.00
C ILE A 24 9.18 -10.84 2.69
N PRO A 25 10.47 -10.86 2.30
CA PRO A 25 10.86 -11.61 1.11
C PRO A 25 10.51 -13.08 1.27
N HIS A 26 9.99 -13.69 0.21
CA HIS A 26 9.50 -15.07 0.26
C HIS A 26 10.57 -16.03 0.76
N ASN A 27 11.81 -15.85 0.30
CA ASN A 27 12.93 -16.72 0.68
C ASN A 27 13.43 -16.48 2.12
N GLN A 28 12.96 -15.44 2.79
CA GLN A 28 13.35 -15.13 4.17
C GLN A 28 12.24 -15.44 5.19
N TYR A 29 11.04 -15.76 4.71
CA TYR A 29 9.86 -15.88 5.58
C TYR A 29 10.09 -16.92 6.69
N ASP A 30 10.54 -18.13 6.32
CA ASP A 30 10.73 -19.21 7.30
C ASP A 30 11.79 -18.85 8.34
N GLY A 31 12.91 -18.24 7.91
CA GLY A 31 13.98 -17.82 8.82
C GLY A 31 13.52 -16.73 9.77
N ILE A 32 12.72 -15.79 9.29
CA ILE A 32 12.17 -14.70 10.12
C ILE A 32 11.21 -15.30 11.16
N MET A 33 10.33 -16.23 10.72
CA MET A 33 9.40 -16.86 11.66
C MET A 33 10.11 -17.68 12.70
N GLU A 34 11.20 -18.39 12.34
CA GLU A 34 12.04 -19.10 13.30
C GLU A 34 12.66 -18.15 14.33
N ALA A 35 13.15 -17.00 13.87
CA ALA A 35 13.74 -15.99 14.77
C ALA A 35 12.70 -15.42 15.73
N LEU A 36 11.49 -15.11 15.22
CA LEU A 36 10.42 -14.61 16.09
C LEU A 36 9.97 -15.67 17.10
N ASN A 37 9.86 -16.94 16.67
CA ASN A 37 9.48 -18.04 17.54
C ASN A 37 10.54 -18.24 18.66
N ALA A 38 11.81 -18.05 18.35
CA ALA A 38 12.88 -18.11 19.34
C ALA A 38 12.76 -17.01 20.40
N MET A 39 12.05 -15.91 20.05
CA MET A 39 11.75 -14.83 20.99
C MET A 39 10.34 -14.98 21.62
N ASP A 40 9.74 -16.15 21.48
CA ASP A 40 8.40 -16.48 22.00
C ASP A 40 7.31 -15.53 21.46
N MET A 41 7.41 -15.19 20.18
CA MET A 41 6.40 -14.38 19.48
C MET A 41 6.28 -14.84 18.02
N GLY A 42 5.31 -14.27 17.27
CA GLY A 42 5.06 -14.63 15.88
C GLY A 42 4.01 -15.70 15.70
N ASP A 43 3.12 -15.90 16.69
CA ASP A 43 1.97 -16.80 16.55
C ASP A 43 1.04 -16.26 15.46
N PRO A 44 0.69 -17.04 14.42
CA PRO A 44 -0.20 -16.57 13.36
C PRO A 44 -1.58 -16.10 13.82
N LEU A 45 -2.03 -16.57 14.99
CA LEU A 45 -3.37 -16.26 15.49
C LEU A 45 -3.36 -15.18 16.57
N ALA A 46 -2.20 -14.59 16.88
CA ALA A 46 -2.06 -13.64 18.00
C ALA A 46 -1.41 -12.34 17.55
N ARG A 47 -1.74 -11.27 18.25
CA ARG A 47 -1.02 -9.99 18.16
C ARG A 47 0.01 -9.98 19.31
N ASP A 48 1.06 -10.74 19.14
CA ASP A 48 2.04 -11.02 20.19
C ASP A 48 3.38 -10.31 19.99
N CYS A 49 3.52 -9.55 18.91
CA CYS A 49 4.72 -8.74 18.66
C CYS A 49 4.42 -7.29 19.05
N GLN A 50 5.32 -6.69 19.82
CA GLN A 50 5.26 -5.26 20.12
C GLN A 50 5.92 -4.50 18.98
N MET A 51 5.21 -3.55 18.37
CA MET A 51 5.81 -2.67 17.38
C MET A 51 6.59 -1.57 18.08
N ASP A 52 7.92 -1.66 18.09
CA ASP A 52 8.75 -0.64 18.71
C ASP A 52 8.99 0.54 17.77
N GLU A 53 9.24 0.25 16.49
CA GLU A 53 9.52 1.28 15.49
C GLU A 53 9.16 0.76 14.10
N ILE A 54 8.67 1.64 13.24
CA ILE A 54 8.49 1.31 11.83
C ILE A 54 9.12 2.40 10.97
N LEU A 55 9.94 1.98 10.01
CA LEU A 55 10.71 2.85 9.13
C LEU A 55 10.31 2.57 7.68
N GLY A 56 10.06 3.62 6.91
CA GLY A 56 9.72 3.45 5.50
C GLY A 56 8.99 4.63 4.91
N GLU A 57 8.36 4.38 3.77
CA GLU A 57 7.77 5.41 2.92
C GLU A 57 6.40 5.90 3.40
N TYR A 58 5.82 5.28 4.44
CA TYR A 58 4.47 5.59 4.91
C TYR A 58 4.51 6.04 6.39
N PRO A 59 4.79 7.33 6.64
CA PRO A 59 4.85 7.84 8.03
C PRO A 59 3.59 7.60 8.86
N ILE A 60 2.42 7.49 8.22
CA ILE A 60 1.16 7.22 8.94
C ILE A 60 1.24 5.91 9.75
N LEU A 61 2.07 4.96 9.33
CA LEU A 61 2.21 3.68 10.01
C LEU A 61 2.88 3.82 11.38
N LYS A 62 3.52 4.96 11.68
CA LYS A 62 4.04 5.23 13.02
C LYS A 62 2.92 5.21 14.07
N ARG A 63 1.66 5.33 13.67
CA ARG A 63 0.53 5.16 14.58
C ARG A 63 0.42 3.75 15.15
N LEU A 64 1.10 2.77 14.53
CA LEU A 64 1.18 1.39 15.05
C LEU A 64 2.28 1.23 16.12
N GLU A 65 3.19 2.19 16.25
CA GLU A 65 4.26 2.10 17.26
C GLU A 65 3.67 2.09 18.66
N GLY A 66 4.22 1.23 19.50
CA GLY A 66 3.73 1.03 20.87
C GLY A 66 2.57 0.06 20.98
N LYS A 67 2.12 -0.53 19.86
CA LYS A 67 0.95 -1.42 19.86
C LYS A 67 1.33 -2.87 19.62
N PRO A 68 0.54 -3.81 20.14
CA PRO A 68 0.71 -5.20 19.75
C PRO A 68 0.22 -5.42 18.31
N VAL A 69 1.01 -6.14 17.53
CA VAL A 69 0.69 -6.45 16.13
C VAL A 69 0.85 -7.93 15.86
N ASN A 70 0.13 -8.43 14.89
CA ASN A 70 0.29 -9.75 14.31
C ASN A 70 1.25 -9.63 13.12
N ILE A 71 2.25 -10.53 13.06
CA ILE A 71 3.27 -10.44 12.00
C ILE A 71 2.68 -10.65 10.60
N ASP A 72 1.71 -11.55 10.47
CA ASP A 72 1.09 -11.82 9.16
C ASP A 72 0.19 -10.66 8.73
N GLU A 73 -0.53 -10.01 9.66
CA GLU A 73 -1.28 -8.79 9.35
C GLU A 73 -0.34 -7.68 8.88
N LEU A 74 0.78 -7.51 9.57
CA LEU A 74 1.76 -6.48 9.23
C LEU A 74 2.36 -6.72 7.85
N ASP A 75 2.73 -7.97 7.55
CA ASP A 75 3.24 -8.34 6.23
C ASP A 75 2.18 -8.14 5.14
N TYR A 76 0.93 -8.50 5.43
CA TYR A 76 -0.17 -8.31 4.49
C TYR A 76 -0.38 -6.83 4.18
N LEU A 77 -0.40 -5.97 5.21
CA LEU A 77 -0.50 -4.53 5.02
C LEU A 77 0.65 -4.02 4.14
N ALA A 78 1.87 -4.46 4.41
CA ALA A 78 3.03 -4.06 3.62
C ALA A 78 2.90 -4.48 2.16
N LYS A 79 2.42 -5.69 1.90
CA LYS A 79 2.18 -6.18 0.53
C LYS A 79 1.12 -5.35 -0.18
N ARG A 80 0.04 -5.00 0.54
CA ARG A 80 -1.00 -4.14 -0.03
C ARG A 80 -0.42 -2.78 -0.44
N LEU A 81 0.36 -2.15 0.44
CA LEU A 81 0.97 -0.85 0.15
C LEU A 81 1.98 -0.95 -1.02
N ASP A 82 2.73 -2.06 -1.07
CA ASP A 82 3.69 -2.29 -2.16
C ASP A 82 2.98 -2.52 -3.51
N SER A 83 1.72 -2.93 -3.49
CA SER A 83 0.93 -3.18 -4.69
C SER A 83 0.29 -1.91 -5.28
N PHE A 84 0.42 -0.77 -4.63
CA PHE A 84 -0.14 0.49 -5.14
C PHE A 84 0.51 0.84 -6.48
N CYS A 85 -0.32 1.13 -7.48
CA CYS A 85 0.13 1.37 -8.86
C CYS A 85 0.17 2.85 -9.22
N TYR A 86 -0.66 3.66 -8.57
CA TYR A 86 -0.83 5.07 -8.92
C TYR A 86 -0.19 5.95 -7.86
N ALA A 87 0.43 7.04 -8.32
CA ALA A 87 1.12 7.98 -7.41
C ALA A 87 0.17 8.55 -6.33
N GLN A 88 -1.12 8.73 -6.68
CA GLN A 88 -2.09 9.29 -5.76
C GLN A 88 -2.52 8.30 -4.66
N GLU A 89 -2.39 6.99 -4.87
CA GLU A 89 -2.87 6.01 -3.90
C GLU A 89 -2.21 6.16 -2.53
N GLY A 90 -0.91 6.46 -2.52
CA GLY A 90 -0.19 6.69 -1.25
C GLY A 90 -0.73 7.90 -0.48
N ALA A 91 -0.98 9.01 -1.18
CA ALA A 91 -1.55 10.21 -0.56
C ALA A 91 -2.99 9.96 -0.13
N GLN A 92 -3.78 9.25 -0.95
CA GLN A 92 -5.16 8.87 -0.61
C GLN A 92 -5.18 8.01 0.66
N PHE A 93 -4.34 6.99 0.72
CA PHE A 93 -4.27 6.09 1.87
C PHE A 93 -3.91 6.87 3.14
N GLN A 94 -2.82 7.63 3.10
CA GLN A 94 -2.35 8.35 4.28
C GLN A 94 -3.29 9.49 4.66
N GLY A 95 -3.78 10.25 3.68
CA GLY A 95 -4.72 11.32 3.92
C GLY A 95 -6.04 10.80 4.50
N ALA A 96 -6.56 9.72 3.96
CA ALA A 96 -7.79 9.10 4.48
C ALA A 96 -7.59 8.58 5.90
N ALA A 97 -6.42 7.96 6.19
CA ALA A 97 -6.13 7.49 7.55
C ALA A 97 -6.13 8.63 8.56
N VAL A 98 -5.59 9.81 8.18
CA VAL A 98 -5.65 11.00 9.03
C VAL A 98 -7.10 11.48 9.17
N SER A 99 -7.81 11.61 8.06
CA SER A 99 -9.18 12.15 8.03
C SER A 99 -10.15 11.30 8.86
N TYR A 100 -10.01 9.95 8.77
CA TYR A 100 -10.86 9.01 9.50
C TYR A 100 -10.33 8.70 10.90
N ASP A 101 -9.15 9.21 11.24
CA ASP A 101 -8.45 8.93 12.51
C ASP A 101 -8.21 7.41 12.71
N TYR A 102 -7.80 6.73 11.64
CA TYR A 102 -7.50 5.31 11.71
C TYR A 102 -6.11 5.08 12.30
N SER A 103 -6.03 4.16 13.27
CA SER A 103 -4.77 3.73 13.89
C SER A 103 -4.78 2.24 14.22
N ASP A 104 -5.83 1.52 13.82
CA ASP A 104 -5.98 0.08 14.03
C ASP A 104 -5.57 -0.68 12.78
N MET A 105 -4.90 -1.81 12.95
CA MET A 105 -4.42 -2.65 11.85
C MET A 105 -5.56 -3.07 10.90
N THR A 106 -6.70 -3.46 11.45
CA THR A 106 -7.85 -3.89 10.64
C THR A 106 -8.36 -2.74 9.77
N ASP A 107 -8.48 -1.54 10.33
CA ASP A 107 -8.92 -0.35 9.59
C ASP A 107 -7.91 0.00 8.49
N LEU A 108 -6.60 -0.06 8.80
CA LEU A 108 -5.56 0.27 7.82
C LEU A 108 -5.53 -0.74 6.67
N ILE A 109 -5.69 -2.03 6.96
CA ILE A 109 -5.76 -3.06 5.90
C ILE A 109 -6.98 -2.80 5.01
N ASN A 110 -8.15 -2.56 5.60
CA ASN A 110 -9.36 -2.27 4.83
C ASN A 110 -9.18 -1.01 3.98
N LEU A 111 -8.53 0.01 4.53
CA LEU A 111 -8.32 1.25 3.81
C LEU A 111 -7.48 1.05 2.54
N THR A 112 -6.56 0.07 2.52
CA THR A 112 -5.78 -0.19 1.30
C THR A 112 -6.66 -0.63 0.12
N PHE A 113 -7.89 -1.11 0.39
CA PHE A 113 -8.85 -1.50 -0.64
C PHE A 113 -9.87 -0.42 -0.93
N SER A 114 -9.91 0.64 -0.14
CA SER A 114 -10.99 1.64 -0.21
C SER A 114 -10.49 3.09 -0.20
N CYS A 115 -9.21 3.31 -0.51
CA CYS A 115 -8.69 4.68 -0.51
C CYS A 115 -9.31 5.56 -1.59
N GLN A 116 -9.98 4.97 -2.59
CA GLN A 116 -10.73 5.73 -3.59
C GLN A 116 -11.98 6.43 -3.03
N GLN A 117 -12.35 6.18 -1.79
CA GLN A 117 -13.46 6.89 -1.13
C GLN A 117 -13.13 8.35 -0.83
N VAL A 118 -11.87 8.73 -0.97
CA VAL A 118 -11.45 10.11 -0.82
C VAL A 118 -10.76 10.61 -2.08
N THR A 119 -10.84 11.91 -2.31
CA THR A 119 -10.03 12.62 -3.29
C THR A 119 -9.11 13.55 -2.50
N VAL A 120 -7.80 13.48 -2.78
CA VAL A 120 -6.81 14.30 -2.09
C VAL A 120 -6.27 15.35 -3.05
N ILE A 121 -6.40 16.61 -2.67
CA ILE A 121 -5.92 17.73 -3.48
C ILE A 121 -4.64 18.25 -2.83
N THR A 122 -3.53 18.17 -3.58
CA THR A 122 -2.24 18.67 -3.13
C THR A 122 -1.88 20.02 -3.74
N ASP A 123 -2.56 20.41 -4.83
CA ASP A 123 -2.27 21.65 -5.54
C ASP A 123 -3.57 22.22 -6.10
N PHE A 124 -3.97 23.38 -5.60
CA PHE A 124 -5.20 24.07 -6.02
C PHE A 124 -4.96 25.06 -7.18
N SER A 125 -3.74 25.14 -7.70
CA SER A 125 -3.43 26.10 -8.79
C SER A 125 -4.01 25.70 -10.13
N ASP A 126 -4.36 24.42 -10.32
CA ASP A 126 -4.91 23.89 -11.59
C ASP A 126 -6.17 23.08 -11.29
N LEU A 127 -7.29 23.77 -11.13
CA LEU A 127 -8.58 23.12 -10.82
C LEU A 127 -9.09 22.26 -11.97
N GLU A 128 -8.73 22.57 -13.20
CA GLU A 128 -9.08 21.71 -14.34
C GLU A 128 -8.46 20.31 -14.14
N GLN A 129 -7.19 20.27 -13.77
CA GLN A 129 -6.51 18.99 -13.51
C GLN A 129 -7.07 18.31 -12.27
N VAL A 130 -7.40 19.07 -11.22
CA VAL A 130 -8.02 18.52 -10.00
C VAL A 130 -9.32 17.80 -10.35
N GLY A 131 -10.16 18.41 -11.19
CA GLY A 131 -11.43 17.79 -11.60
C GLY A 131 -11.21 16.52 -12.41
N ARG A 132 -10.23 16.52 -13.30
CA ARG A 132 -9.87 15.34 -14.08
C ARG A 132 -9.38 14.21 -13.16
N ASP A 133 -8.53 14.53 -12.22
CA ASP A 133 -8.01 13.54 -11.24
C ASP A 133 -9.14 12.99 -10.39
N HIS A 134 -10.05 13.84 -9.94
CA HIS A 134 -11.23 13.41 -9.18
C HIS A 134 -12.11 12.46 -9.99
N TYR A 135 -12.36 12.80 -11.24
CA TYR A 135 -13.15 11.95 -12.15
C TYR A 135 -12.48 10.57 -12.30
N MET A 136 -11.14 10.56 -12.46
CA MET A 136 -10.38 9.31 -12.54
C MET A 136 -10.56 8.46 -11.27
N VAL A 137 -10.49 9.09 -10.09
CA VAL A 137 -10.69 8.38 -8.82
C VAL A 137 -12.08 7.73 -8.79
N LEU A 138 -13.12 8.49 -9.16
CA LEU A 138 -14.50 7.97 -9.15
C LEU A 138 -14.69 6.81 -10.12
N ASN A 139 -13.87 6.71 -11.14
CA ASN A 139 -13.96 5.67 -12.16
C ASN A 139 -12.86 4.60 -12.02
N GLY A 140 -12.27 4.48 -10.83
CA GLY A 140 -11.30 3.43 -10.52
C GLY A 140 -9.99 3.54 -11.32
N GLY A 141 -9.63 4.74 -11.74
CA GLY A 141 -8.43 5.00 -12.53
C GLY A 141 -8.60 4.73 -14.01
N CYS A 142 -9.83 4.46 -14.47
CA CYS A 142 -10.12 4.05 -15.85
C CYS A 142 -11.12 5.02 -16.51
N ALA A 143 -10.62 6.08 -17.11
CA ALA A 143 -11.45 6.96 -17.93
C ALA A 143 -10.83 7.09 -19.31
N SER A 144 -11.65 7.06 -20.35
CA SER A 144 -11.15 7.20 -21.70
C SER A 144 -10.73 8.65 -21.97
N LYS A 145 -9.89 8.81 -22.98
CA LYS A 145 -9.47 10.16 -23.38
C LYS A 145 -10.69 11.01 -23.79
N GLU A 146 -11.64 10.38 -24.48
CA GLU A 146 -12.86 11.05 -24.93
C GLU A 146 -13.69 11.56 -23.76
N GLU A 147 -13.81 10.76 -22.70
CA GLU A 147 -14.52 11.18 -21.47
C GLU A 147 -13.80 12.36 -20.81
N LEU A 148 -12.48 12.28 -20.70
CA LEU A 148 -11.70 13.35 -20.08
C LEU A 148 -11.72 14.63 -20.91
N ASP A 149 -11.71 14.52 -22.25
CA ASP A 149 -11.76 15.68 -23.14
C ASP A 149 -13.15 16.35 -23.10
N ALA A 150 -14.20 15.58 -22.83
CA ALA A 150 -15.56 16.11 -22.72
C ALA A 150 -15.88 16.66 -21.33
N LEU A 151 -15.04 16.37 -20.34
CA LEU A 151 -15.27 16.76 -18.94
C LEU A 151 -14.95 18.25 -18.74
N ASP A 152 -15.84 18.96 -18.04
CA ASP A 152 -15.51 20.27 -17.47
C ASP A 152 -14.81 20.01 -16.13
N GLY A 153 -13.50 19.92 -16.17
CA GLY A 153 -12.70 19.62 -14.96
C GLY A 153 -12.80 20.71 -13.92
N TYR A 154 -12.83 21.97 -14.35
CA TYR A 154 -12.95 23.10 -13.44
C TYR A 154 -14.25 23.02 -12.62
N GLU A 155 -15.38 22.85 -13.31
CA GLU A 155 -16.68 22.73 -12.64
C GLU A 155 -16.74 21.50 -11.74
N THR A 156 -16.15 20.39 -12.21
CA THR A 156 -16.06 19.14 -11.41
C THR A 156 -15.31 19.38 -10.11
N ALA A 157 -14.18 20.10 -10.17
CA ALA A 157 -13.40 20.43 -8.97
C ALA A 157 -14.17 21.35 -8.02
N LEU A 158 -14.87 22.37 -8.56
CA LEU A 158 -15.65 23.26 -7.73
C LEU A 158 -16.77 22.53 -7.00
N LEU A 159 -17.44 21.61 -7.66
CA LEU A 159 -18.49 20.80 -7.02
C LEU A 159 -17.92 19.97 -5.86
N LEU A 160 -16.76 19.33 -6.07
CA LEU A 160 -16.10 18.57 -5.00
C LEU A 160 -15.78 19.47 -3.79
N ILE A 161 -15.20 20.64 -4.07
CA ILE A 161 -14.77 21.55 -3.01
C ILE A 161 -15.99 22.12 -2.26
N ASP A 162 -17.04 22.50 -2.98
CA ASP A 162 -18.25 23.09 -2.38
C ASP A 162 -19.06 22.07 -1.57
N GLU A 163 -19.18 20.85 -2.07
CA GLU A 163 -20.00 19.81 -1.43
C GLU A 163 -19.24 19.08 -0.32
N GLY A 164 -17.91 19.03 -0.41
CA GLY A 164 -17.07 18.30 0.55
C GLY A 164 -16.60 19.16 1.71
N ASN A 165 -16.44 18.52 2.84
CA ASN A 165 -15.78 19.15 4.00
C ASN A 165 -14.31 18.74 3.98
N GLY A 166 -13.47 19.58 3.39
CA GLY A 166 -12.05 19.30 3.24
C GLY A 166 -11.34 19.21 4.60
N VAL A 167 -10.59 18.14 4.80
CA VAL A 167 -9.77 17.95 6.00
C VAL A 167 -8.31 18.17 5.61
N ILE A 168 -7.67 19.16 6.24
CA ILE A 168 -6.26 19.47 5.98
C ILE A 168 -5.40 18.40 6.64
N THR A 169 -4.53 17.76 5.85
CA THR A 169 -3.61 16.73 6.33
C THR A 169 -2.20 17.03 5.81
N PRO A 170 -1.17 16.38 6.36
CA PRO A 170 0.17 16.52 5.80
C PRO A 170 0.30 16.02 4.35
N TYR A 171 -0.70 15.29 3.85
CA TYR A 171 -0.68 14.65 2.53
C TYR A 171 -1.52 15.40 1.51
N GLY A 172 -2.18 16.48 1.92
CA GLY A 172 -3.08 17.28 1.11
C GLY A 172 -4.42 17.51 1.79
N VAL A 173 -5.32 18.20 1.12
CA VAL A 173 -6.69 18.40 1.61
C VAL A 173 -7.53 17.22 1.14
N VAL A 174 -8.13 16.51 2.09
CA VAL A 174 -8.87 15.26 1.85
C VAL A 174 -10.36 15.56 1.81
N TYR A 175 -11.00 15.18 0.71
CA TYR A 175 -12.45 15.31 0.54
C TYR A 175 -13.06 13.92 0.44
N ASP A 176 -14.10 13.64 1.23
CA ASP A 176 -14.95 12.47 1.04
C ASP A 176 -15.67 12.65 -0.30
N ASN A 177 -15.53 11.68 -1.20
CA ASN A 177 -16.09 11.81 -2.55
C ASN A 177 -17.41 11.07 -2.74
N GLY A 178 -18.00 10.59 -1.65
CA GLY A 178 -19.30 9.93 -1.69
C GLY A 178 -19.28 8.45 -2.03
N MET A 179 -18.14 7.91 -2.46
CA MET A 179 -18.05 6.45 -2.69
C MET A 179 -18.12 5.71 -1.37
N ARG A 180 -18.77 4.54 -1.39
CA ARG A 180 -18.82 3.65 -0.22
C ARG A 180 -18.42 2.25 -0.66
N LEU A 181 -17.26 1.82 -0.22
CA LEU A 181 -16.68 0.54 -0.60
C LEU A 181 -16.78 -0.44 0.57
N SER A 182 -16.93 -1.72 0.22
CA SER A 182 -17.08 -2.78 1.22
C SER A 182 -15.79 -2.97 2.02
N GLN A 183 -15.96 -3.24 3.31
CA GLN A 183 -14.85 -3.66 4.17
C GLN A 183 -14.56 -5.13 3.88
N LEU A 184 -13.40 -5.41 3.30
CA LEU A 184 -13.06 -6.74 2.81
C LEU A 184 -12.39 -7.61 3.85
N TYR A 185 -11.70 -7.01 4.83
CA TYR A 185 -10.96 -7.71 5.86
C TYR A 185 -11.76 -7.71 7.16
N ASP A 186 -12.02 -8.89 7.67
CA ASP A 186 -12.85 -9.09 8.87
C ASP A 186 -12.03 -9.21 10.16
N GLY A 187 -10.71 -9.04 10.09
CA GLY A 187 -9.80 -9.20 11.21
C GLY A 187 -9.23 -10.61 11.34
N ARG A 188 -9.60 -11.52 10.44
CA ARG A 188 -9.12 -12.92 10.46
C ARG A 188 -8.76 -13.47 9.09
N HIS A 189 -9.58 -13.20 8.07
CA HIS A 189 -9.46 -13.82 6.75
C HIS A 189 -8.97 -12.79 5.77
N PHE A 190 -7.71 -12.94 5.34
CA PHE A 190 -7.09 -12.01 4.41
C PHE A 190 -7.77 -12.07 3.04
N PRO A 191 -8.27 -10.94 2.52
CA PRO A 191 -8.83 -10.92 1.17
C PRO A 191 -7.79 -11.34 0.14
N GLN A 192 -8.21 -12.15 -0.82
CA GLN A 192 -7.34 -12.57 -1.92
C GLN A 192 -7.20 -11.44 -2.93
N TYR A 193 -5.99 -11.20 -3.38
CA TYR A 193 -5.70 -10.26 -4.46
C TYR A 193 -4.42 -10.69 -5.16
N PHE A 194 -4.25 -10.23 -6.39
CA PHE A 194 -3.04 -10.53 -7.13
C PHE A 194 -1.90 -9.62 -6.65
N TYR A 195 -0.81 -10.22 -6.23
CA TYR A 195 0.39 -9.50 -5.82
C TYR A 195 1.61 -10.24 -6.37
N GLU A 196 2.38 -9.55 -7.19
CA GLU A 196 3.64 -10.06 -7.71
C GLU A 196 4.76 -9.19 -7.14
N PRO A 197 5.53 -9.71 -6.19
CA PRO A 197 6.62 -8.91 -5.63
C PRO A 197 7.64 -8.57 -6.70
N PRO A 198 8.25 -7.39 -6.63
CA PRO A 198 9.25 -7.02 -7.62
C PRO A 198 10.39 -8.03 -7.60
N LEU A 199 10.77 -8.49 -8.79
CA LEU A 199 11.91 -9.37 -8.93
C LEU A 199 13.16 -8.62 -8.45
N LEU A 200 13.86 -9.22 -7.50
CA LEU A 200 15.15 -8.70 -7.07
C LEU A 200 16.07 -8.72 -8.29
N THR A 201 16.34 -7.55 -8.84
CA THR A 201 17.36 -7.43 -9.87
C THR A 201 18.69 -7.64 -9.16
N LEU A 202 19.21 -8.85 -9.24
CA LEU A 202 20.57 -9.11 -8.84
C LEU A 202 21.47 -8.34 -9.80
N THR A 203 21.91 -7.17 -9.37
CA THR A 203 22.97 -6.48 -10.08
C THR A 203 24.24 -7.27 -9.81
N VAL A 204 24.57 -8.16 -10.71
CA VAL A 204 25.88 -8.80 -10.68
C VAL A 204 26.89 -7.71 -11.01
N GLN A 205 27.52 -7.17 -10.01
CA GLN A 205 28.69 -6.34 -10.22
C GLN A 205 29.78 -7.25 -10.76
N GLN A 206 29.98 -7.20 -12.07
CA GLN A 206 31.17 -7.82 -12.64
C GLN A 206 32.39 -7.15 -12.03
N SER A 207 33.14 -7.93 -11.30
CA SER A 207 34.46 -7.49 -10.86
C SER A 207 35.28 -7.17 -12.12
N LYS A 208 35.91 -6.04 -12.12
CA LYS A 208 36.75 -5.58 -13.25
C LYS A 208 37.94 -6.49 -13.53
N ASP A 209 38.17 -7.49 -12.70
CA ASP A 209 39.31 -8.39 -12.79
C ASP A 209 38.94 -9.80 -13.25
N ALA A 210 37.71 -10.05 -13.71
CA ALA A 210 37.31 -11.37 -14.24
C ALA A 210 37.69 -11.46 -15.74
N PRO A 211 38.49 -12.49 -16.14
CA PRO A 211 38.80 -12.72 -17.57
C PRO A 211 37.53 -13.02 -18.33
N UNK A 212 37.26 -12.47 -19.38
CA UNK A 212 36.13 -12.48 -20.11
C UNK A 212 35.84 -13.79 -20.68
N UNK A 213 35.15 -14.20 -20.26
CA UNK A 213 34.74 -15.34 -20.78
C UNK A 213 33.58 -15.02 -21.60
N UNK A 214 33.60 -15.19 -22.59
CA UNK A 214 32.63 -14.98 -23.41
C UNK A 214 31.51 -15.80 -23.00
N UNK A 215 30.87 -15.48 -22.67
CA UNK A 215 29.78 -16.12 -22.36
C UNK A 215 28.84 -15.94 -23.40
N UNK A 216 28.50 -16.74 -23.85
CA UNK A 216 27.50 -16.77 -24.69
C UNK A 216 26.28 -16.50 -23.92
N UNK A 217 25.84 -15.79 -24.18
CA UNK A 217 24.71 -15.46 -23.63
C UNK A 217 23.65 -16.08 -24.26
N UNK A 218 23.18 -16.67 -23.89
CA UNK A 218 22.03 -17.15 -24.25
C UNK A 218 21.00 -16.25 -23.82
N UNK A 219 20.63 -15.76 -24.46
CA UNK A 219 19.66 -14.97 -24.19
C UNK A 219 18.46 -15.68 -24.18
N UNK A 220 18.04 -15.84 -23.51
CA UNK A 220 16.83 -16.30 -23.41
C UNK A 220 15.95 -15.20 -23.48
N UNK A 221 15.57 -15.05 -24.20
CA UNK A 221 14.67 -14.21 -24.33
C UNK A 221 13.47 -14.62 -23.71
N UNK A 222 13.30 -14.39 -23.04
CA UNK A 222 12.16 -14.55 -22.50
C UNK A 222 11.27 -13.70 -23.15
N SER A 223 10.33 -14.10 -23.86
CA SER A 223 9.25 -13.35 -24.45
C SER A 223 8.19 -13.05 -23.39
N ILE A 224 8.10 -11.80 -23.04
CA ILE A 224 6.99 -11.33 -22.19
C ILE A 224 5.75 -11.30 -23.07
N SER A 225 4.92 -12.35 -22.96
CA SER A 225 3.59 -12.28 -23.55
C SER A 225 2.73 -11.41 -22.64
N SER A 226 2.34 -10.25 -23.15
CA SER A 226 1.38 -9.39 -22.48
C SER A 226 0.03 -10.08 -22.45
N VAL A 227 -0.37 -10.55 -21.29
CA VAL A 227 -1.74 -11.02 -21.07
C VAL A 227 -2.60 -9.83 -20.74
N PRO A 228 -3.69 -9.60 -21.46
CA PRO A 228 -4.55 -8.45 -21.18
C PRO A 228 -5.23 -8.60 -19.82
N TRP A 229 -5.22 -7.53 -19.10
CA TRP A 229 -5.90 -7.38 -17.82
C TRP A 229 -7.42 -7.50 -18.00
N PHE A 230 -7.97 -8.57 -17.45
CA PHE A 230 -9.41 -8.63 -17.24
C PHE A 230 -9.65 -8.30 -15.77
N GLY A 231 -10.00 -7.04 -15.51
CA GLY A 231 -10.44 -6.64 -14.20
C GLY A 231 -11.78 -7.29 -13.87
N GLN A 232 -11.84 -8.05 -12.81
CA GLN A 232 -13.13 -8.46 -12.27
C GLN A 232 -13.76 -7.22 -11.63
N GLY A 233 -14.84 -6.76 -12.24
CA GLY A 233 -15.55 -5.58 -11.77
C GLY A 233 -16.12 -5.79 -10.39
N SER A 234 -15.76 -4.91 -9.49
CA SER A 234 -16.50 -4.79 -8.25
C SER A 234 -17.89 -4.28 -8.57
N LEU A 235 -18.90 -4.99 -8.11
CA LEU A 235 -20.29 -4.57 -8.23
C LEU A 235 -20.47 -3.27 -7.43
N ILE A 236 -20.51 -2.16 -8.11
CA ILE A 236 -20.91 -0.90 -7.52
C ILE A 236 -22.42 -0.87 -7.47
N ARG A 237 -23.01 -1.00 -6.30
CA ARG A 237 -24.42 -0.69 -6.13
C ARG A 237 -24.53 0.82 -5.94
N ARG A 238 -25.12 1.47 -6.93
CA ARG A 238 -25.57 2.85 -6.76
C ARG A 238 -26.89 2.82 -5.99
N ILE A 239 -26.96 3.56 -4.93
CA ILE A 239 -28.20 3.91 -4.25
C ILE A 239 -28.59 5.29 -4.74
#